data_c1a96b17e03fa8c5c07528eb3733bde4
#
_entry.id   c1a96b17e03fa8c5c07528eb3733bde4
#
_cell.length_a   1.000
_cell.length_b   1.000
_cell.length_c   1.000
_cell.angle_alpha   90.00
_cell.angle_beta   90.00
_cell.angle_gamma   90.00
#
_symmetry.space_group_name_H-M   'P 1'
#
loop_
_entity.id
_entity.type
_entity.pdbx_description
1 polymer ?
#
loop_
_entity_poly.entity_id
_entity_poly.type
_entity_poly.pdbx_seq_one_letter_code
_entity_poly.pdbx_strand_id
1 'polypeptide(L)'
;IERQETRAPTFEGAGRFAWSAAVTPAMPRRYAVVVHLLSLANNQRLRLRVFASDEALPSVPSLVETWISATWFEREAFDLFGILFDGHPDLRRLLTDYGFVGHPFRKDFPLVGNVEVRYDPERGRVVYEPVSIEPRVGVPRVVRDDSRYLQGQAEEAAAPSKAG
;
A
#
# COMPACT_ATOMS: atom_id res chain seq x y z
N ILE A 1 -15.56 1.15 -27.15
CA ILE A 1 -15.12 0.99 -25.73
C ILE A 1 -15.74 -0.31 -25.26
N GLU A 2 -14.99 -1.40 -25.35
CA GLU A 2 -15.41 -2.73 -24.90
C GLU A 2 -15.45 -2.75 -23.38
N ARG A 3 -16.63 -3.00 -22.85
CA ARG A 3 -16.91 -3.18 -21.43
C ARG A 3 -16.40 -4.56 -21.04
N GLN A 4 -15.18 -4.66 -20.53
CA GLN A 4 -14.74 -5.89 -19.84
C GLN A 4 -15.51 -5.99 -18.53
N GLU A 5 -16.52 -6.83 -18.51
CA GLU A 5 -17.20 -7.28 -17.30
C GLU A 5 -16.21 -8.10 -16.46
N THR A 6 -15.67 -7.49 -15.43
CA THR A 6 -14.97 -8.22 -14.36
C THR A 6 -16.01 -9.00 -13.56
N ARG A 7 -16.19 -10.26 -13.92
CA ARG A 7 -17.00 -11.21 -13.18
C ARG A 7 -16.46 -11.34 -11.78
N ALA A 8 -17.26 -10.95 -10.78
CA ALA A 8 -16.93 -11.18 -9.38
C ALA A 8 -16.68 -12.68 -9.16
N PRO A 9 -15.69 -13.05 -8.33
CA PRO A 9 -15.44 -14.46 -8.01
C PRO A 9 -16.69 -15.03 -7.33
N THR A 10 -17.33 -16.02 -7.95
CA THR A 10 -18.38 -16.82 -7.36
C THR A 10 -17.78 -17.68 -6.25
N PHE A 11 -18.22 -17.48 -5.03
CA PHE A 11 -17.94 -18.38 -3.92
C PHE A 11 -18.74 -19.67 -4.12
N GLU A 12 -18.12 -20.70 -4.65
CA GLU A 12 -18.66 -22.05 -4.56
C GLU A 12 -18.00 -22.80 -3.41
N GLY A 13 -18.81 -23.10 -2.42
CA GLY A 13 -18.74 -24.25 -1.53
C GLY A 13 -17.56 -24.41 -0.60
N ALA A 14 -17.87 -24.42 0.67
CA ALA A 14 -17.22 -25.15 1.76
C ALA A 14 -15.68 -25.17 1.86
N GLY A 15 -15.13 -24.24 2.62
CA GLY A 15 -14.10 -24.60 3.60
C GLY A 15 -12.65 -24.66 3.15
N ARG A 16 -12.29 -24.30 1.92
CA ARG A 16 -10.89 -24.04 1.59
C ARG A 16 -10.78 -22.69 0.92
N PHE A 17 -10.11 -21.77 1.59
CA PHE A 17 -9.53 -20.61 0.93
C PHE A 17 -8.41 -21.12 0.01
N ALA A 18 -8.80 -21.68 -1.14
CA ALA A 18 -7.90 -21.73 -2.26
C ALA A 18 -7.72 -20.26 -2.69
N TRP A 19 -6.64 -19.64 -2.27
CA TRP A 19 -6.05 -18.59 -3.07
C TRP A 19 -5.64 -19.27 -4.38
N SER A 20 -6.61 -19.48 -5.28
CA SER A 20 -6.22 -19.59 -6.66
C SER A 20 -5.42 -18.31 -6.86
N ALA A 21 -4.15 -18.45 -7.16
CA ALA A 21 -3.40 -17.40 -7.75
C ALA A 21 -4.13 -17.07 -9.04
N ALA A 22 -5.23 -16.31 -8.95
CA ALA A 22 -5.75 -15.56 -10.05
C ALA A 22 -4.49 -14.82 -10.50
N VAL A 23 -3.97 -15.25 -11.64
CA VAL A 23 -2.86 -14.60 -12.31
C VAL A 23 -3.29 -13.14 -12.35
N THR A 24 -2.83 -12.38 -11.37
CA THR A 24 -3.05 -10.94 -11.36
C THR A 24 -2.42 -10.51 -12.67
N PRO A 25 -3.17 -10.06 -13.66
CA PRO A 25 -2.58 -9.68 -14.94
C PRO A 25 -1.46 -8.74 -14.58
N ALA A 26 -0.25 -9.04 -15.04
CA ALA A 26 0.94 -8.25 -14.74
C ALA A 26 0.52 -6.79 -14.92
N MET A 27 0.52 -6.01 -13.84
CA MET A 27 0.11 -4.61 -13.90
C MET A 27 1.04 -3.97 -14.92
N PRO A 28 0.56 -3.49 -16.06
CA PRO A 28 1.42 -3.05 -17.15
C PRO A 28 2.26 -1.83 -16.79
N ARG A 29 1.97 -1.21 -15.64
CA ARG A 29 2.63 -0.01 -15.14
C ARG A 29 2.72 -0.01 -13.64
N ARG A 30 3.86 0.44 -13.12
CA ARG A 30 4.21 0.41 -11.68
C ARG A 30 3.34 1.35 -10.84
N TYR A 31 3.04 2.54 -11.35
CA TYR A 31 2.31 3.57 -10.63
C TYR A 31 0.90 3.74 -11.16
N ALA A 32 -0.06 3.81 -10.25
CA ALA A 32 -1.45 4.12 -10.56
C ALA A 32 -2.08 4.94 -9.45
N VAL A 33 -2.90 5.90 -9.83
CA VAL A 33 -3.75 6.68 -8.92
C VAL A 33 -5.16 6.10 -8.96
N VAL A 34 -5.74 5.86 -7.79
CA VAL A 34 -7.11 5.38 -7.67
C VAL A 34 -8.00 6.50 -7.17
N VAL A 35 -9.02 6.81 -7.92
CA VAL A 35 -10.00 7.86 -7.60
C VAL A 35 -11.35 7.23 -7.35
N HIS A 36 -11.97 7.56 -6.22
CA HIS A 36 -13.32 7.17 -5.90
C HIS A 36 -14.26 8.37 -6.04
N LEU A 37 -15.24 8.24 -6.91
CA LEU A 37 -16.26 9.25 -7.14
C LEU A 37 -17.60 8.77 -6.58
N LEU A 38 -18.34 9.67 -5.96
CA LEU A 38 -19.68 9.44 -5.42
C LEU A 38 -20.65 10.47 -5.99
N SER A 39 -21.72 9.99 -6.65
CA SER A 39 -22.87 10.81 -7.03
C SER A 39 -24.01 10.57 -6.04
N LEU A 40 -24.35 11.57 -5.24
CA LEU A 40 -25.48 11.49 -4.33
C LEU A 40 -26.81 11.51 -5.07
N ALA A 41 -26.91 12.33 -6.12
CA ALA A 41 -28.13 12.46 -6.92
C ALA A 41 -28.53 11.15 -7.63
N ASN A 42 -27.53 10.41 -8.13
CA ASN A 42 -27.76 9.16 -8.86
C ASN A 42 -27.54 7.92 -8.00
N ASN A 43 -27.16 8.08 -6.72
CA ASN A 43 -26.77 6.99 -5.81
C ASN A 43 -25.77 6.01 -6.45
N GLN A 44 -24.77 6.54 -7.13
CA GLN A 44 -23.77 5.76 -7.86
C GLN A 44 -22.37 6.03 -7.33
N ARG A 45 -21.57 4.98 -7.32
CA ARG A 45 -20.15 5.04 -7.00
C ARG A 45 -19.32 4.56 -8.16
N LEU A 46 -18.24 5.28 -8.46
CA LEU A 46 -17.31 4.92 -9.51
C LEU A 46 -15.90 4.87 -8.93
N ARG A 47 -15.17 3.81 -9.25
CA ARG A 47 -13.75 3.68 -8.97
C ARG A 47 -12.98 3.74 -10.29
N LEU A 48 -12.15 4.75 -10.43
CA LEU A 48 -11.25 4.92 -11.55
C LEU A 48 -9.82 4.53 -11.12
N ARG A 49 -9.10 3.87 -12.02
CA ARG A 49 -7.67 3.64 -11.88
C ARG A 49 -6.96 4.25 -13.08
N VAL A 50 -6.13 5.25 -12.82
CA VAL A 50 -5.35 5.95 -13.83
C VAL A 50 -3.89 5.54 -13.66
N PHE A 51 -3.31 4.97 -14.70
CA PHE A 51 -1.91 4.56 -14.69
C PHE A 51 -1.01 5.69 -15.18
N ALA A 52 0.10 5.90 -14.49
CA ALA A 52 1.11 6.85 -14.93
C ALA A 52 1.74 6.40 -16.26
N SER A 53 2.09 7.36 -17.09
CA SER A 53 2.65 7.10 -18.42
C SER A 53 4.10 6.59 -18.36
N ASP A 54 4.88 7.06 -17.39
CA ASP A 54 6.28 6.75 -17.21
C ASP A 54 6.54 6.18 -15.81
N GLU A 55 7.50 5.27 -15.69
CA GLU A 55 7.93 4.71 -14.41
C GLU A 55 9.05 5.52 -13.74
N ALA A 56 9.89 6.18 -14.53
CA ALA A 56 10.98 7.01 -14.02
C ALA A 56 10.45 8.34 -13.47
N LEU A 57 9.49 8.94 -14.18
CA LEU A 57 8.84 10.19 -13.80
C LEU A 57 7.30 10.02 -13.90
N PRO A 58 6.68 9.32 -12.91
CA PRO A 58 5.28 9.01 -12.98
C PRO A 58 4.44 10.28 -12.92
N SER A 59 3.68 10.53 -13.99
CA SER A 59 2.79 11.68 -14.13
C SER A 59 1.38 11.27 -14.49
N VAL A 60 0.40 11.96 -13.94
CA VAL A 60 -1.04 11.82 -14.24
C VAL A 60 -1.69 13.20 -14.30
N PRO A 61 -2.78 13.38 -15.06
CA PRO A 61 -3.52 14.64 -15.06
C PRO A 61 -4.11 14.96 -13.69
N SER A 62 -4.03 16.23 -13.29
CA SER A 62 -4.66 16.73 -12.05
C SER A 62 -6.18 16.80 -12.19
N LEU A 63 -6.87 16.56 -11.09
CA LEU A 63 -8.33 16.69 -10.97
C LEU A 63 -8.76 17.99 -10.29
N VAL A 64 -7.83 18.83 -9.90
CA VAL A 64 -8.08 20.05 -9.10
C VAL A 64 -8.99 21.04 -9.82
N GLU A 65 -8.90 21.12 -11.15
CA GLU A 65 -9.78 21.97 -11.97
C GLU A 65 -11.25 21.59 -11.81
N THR A 66 -11.54 20.29 -11.66
CA THR A 66 -12.90 19.79 -11.50
C THR A 66 -13.32 19.71 -10.02
N TRP A 67 -12.41 19.24 -9.16
CA TRP A 67 -12.65 19.07 -7.73
C TRP A 67 -11.52 19.71 -6.90
N ILE A 68 -11.79 20.84 -6.33
CA ILE A 68 -10.80 21.58 -5.53
C ILE A 68 -10.28 20.76 -4.33
N SER A 69 -11.10 19.84 -3.80
CA SER A 69 -10.70 18.92 -2.73
C SER A 69 -9.55 18.00 -3.12
N ALA A 70 -9.35 17.73 -4.41
CA ALA A 70 -8.26 16.91 -4.91
C ALA A 70 -6.88 17.53 -4.61
N THR A 71 -6.79 18.85 -4.41
CA THR A 71 -5.54 19.55 -4.13
C THR A 71 -4.72 18.90 -3.02
N TRP A 72 -5.35 18.56 -1.91
CA TRP A 72 -4.65 17.96 -0.76
C TRP A 72 -4.27 16.51 -1.01
N PHE A 73 -5.15 15.73 -1.62
CA PHE A 73 -4.90 14.32 -1.93
C PHE A 73 -3.79 14.15 -2.98
N GLU A 74 -3.75 15.02 -3.98
CA GLU A 74 -2.71 15.00 -4.99
C GLU A 74 -1.34 15.42 -4.41
N ARG A 75 -1.30 16.40 -3.53
CA ARG A 75 -0.09 16.78 -2.80
C ARG A 75 0.41 15.66 -1.88
N GLU A 76 -0.49 14.96 -1.20
CA GLU A 76 -0.15 13.79 -0.39
C GLU A 76 0.45 12.68 -1.25
N ALA A 77 -0.19 12.36 -2.38
CA ALA A 77 0.32 11.34 -3.30
C ALA A 77 1.67 11.72 -3.93
N PHE A 78 1.86 12.99 -4.26
CA PHE A 78 3.15 13.51 -4.69
C PHE A 78 4.21 13.37 -3.60
N ASP A 79 3.92 13.78 -2.39
CA ASP A 79 4.87 13.77 -1.27
C ASP A 79 5.30 12.34 -0.91
N LEU A 80 4.35 11.44 -0.73
CA LEU A 80 4.61 10.09 -0.21
C LEU A 80 5.05 9.09 -1.28
N PHE A 81 4.60 9.24 -2.52
CA PHE A 81 4.87 8.31 -3.63
C PHE A 81 5.67 8.91 -4.79
N GLY A 82 5.74 10.23 -4.88
CA GLY A 82 6.45 10.92 -5.96
C GLY A 82 5.72 10.86 -7.30
N ILE A 83 4.40 10.85 -7.30
CA ILE A 83 3.58 10.94 -8.51
C ILE A 83 3.35 12.42 -8.81
N LEU A 84 3.66 12.85 -10.02
CA LEU A 84 3.40 14.21 -10.50
C LEU A 84 1.95 14.34 -10.97
N PHE A 85 1.38 15.52 -10.76
CA PHE A 85 0.03 15.84 -11.19
C PHE A 85 0.08 17.02 -12.14
N ASP A 86 -0.09 16.74 -13.43
CA ASP A 86 -0.01 17.75 -14.49
C ASP A 86 -1.21 18.70 -14.41
N GLY A 87 -0.93 20.00 -14.34
CA GLY A 87 -1.95 21.03 -14.17
C GLY A 87 -2.31 21.34 -12.70
N HIS A 88 -1.63 20.74 -11.73
CA HIS A 88 -1.83 21.10 -10.33
C HIS A 88 -1.26 22.49 -10.04
N PRO A 89 -2.02 23.44 -9.45
CA PRO A 89 -1.60 24.82 -9.29
C PRO A 89 -0.47 25.04 -8.27
N ASP A 90 -0.36 24.15 -7.27
CA ASP A 90 0.62 24.27 -6.17
C ASP A 90 1.05 22.88 -5.68
N LEU A 91 1.83 22.17 -6.51
CA LEU A 91 2.32 20.82 -6.19
C LEU A 91 3.58 20.92 -5.33
N ARG A 92 3.41 20.85 -4.03
CA ARG A 92 4.50 20.86 -3.03
C ARG A 92 4.26 19.83 -1.95
N ARG A 93 5.32 19.48 -1.20
CA ARG A 93 5.23 18.53 -0.08
C ARG A 93 4.22 19.00 0.96
N LEU A 94 3.58 18.02 1.61
CA LEU A 94 2.51 18.27 2.58
C LEU A 94 2.83 17.70 3.96
N LEU A 95 3.26 16.46 4.03
CA LEU A 95 3.44 15.70 5.27
C LEU A 95 4.90 15.55 5.68
N THR A 96 5.81 15.49 4.71
CA THR A 96 7.25 15.41 4.99
C THR A 96 7.85 16.80 5.19
N ASP A 97 9.00 16.85 5.87
CA ASP A 97 9.74 18.09 6.10
C ASP A 97 10.30 18.68 4.79
N TYR A 98 10.57 19.97 4.78
CA TYR A 98 11.09 20.70 3.61
C TYR A 98 12.42 20.14 3.08
N GLY A 99 13.27 19.64 3.98
CA GLY A 99 14.55 19.01 3.66
C GLY A 99 14.49 17.52 3.42
N PHE A 100 13.30 16.92 3.44
CA PHE A 100 13.16 15.46 3.31
C PHE A 100 13.50 14.99 1.90
N VAL A 101 14.38 14.00 1.80
CA VAL A 101 14.82 13.40 0.53
C VAL A 101 14.18 12.03 0.34
N GLY A 102 13.47 11.86 -0.77
CA GLY A 102 12.79 10.62 -1.14
C GLY A 102 11.28 10.64 -0.92
N HIS A 103 10.66 9.48 -1.06
CA HIS A 103 9.22 9.27 -0.95
C HIS A 103 8.96 8.06 -0.04
N PRO A 104 8.54 8.30 1.22
CA PRO A 104 8.61 7.28 2.27
C PRO A 104 7.66 6.09 2.09
N PHE A 105 6.61 6.20 1.27
CA PHE A 105 5.66 5.11 1.03
C PHE A 105 6.04 4.22 -0.15
N ARG A 106 7.10 4.57 -0.88
CA ARG A 106 7.65 3.66 -1.89
C ARG A 106 8.28 2.44 -1.22
N LYS A 107 8.17 1.29 -1.86
CA LYS A 107 8.75 0.03 -1.35
C LYS A 107 10.28 0.01 -1.36
N ASP A 108 10.90 0.84 -2.16
CA ASP A 108 12.34 1.04 -2.24
C ASP A 108 12.89 2.00 -1.16
N PHE A 109 12.00 2.68 -0.42
CA PHE A 109 12.40 3.51 0.70
C PHE A 109 12.61 2.66 1.97
N PRO A 110 13.74 2.82 2.72
CA PRO A 110 13.99 2.04 3.93
C PRO A 110 12.97 2.37 5.04
N LEU A 111 12.49 1.34 5.75
CA LEU A 111 11.47 1.50 6.80
C LEU A 111 11.90 2.41 7.94
N VAL A 112 13.18 2.40 8.28
CA VAL A 112 13.76 3.24 9.34
C VAL A 112 14.19 4.62 8.84
N GLY A 113 14.13 4.86 7.52
CA GLY A 113 14.63 6.08 6.91
C GLY A 113 16.17 6.11 6.79
N ASN A 114 16.69 7.28 6.43
CA ASN A 114 18.13 7.51 6.29
C ASN A 114 18.67 8.46 7.37
N VAL A 115 17.81 9.30 7.91
CA VAL A 115 18.14 10.37 8.84
C VAL A 115 17.11 10.37 9.95
N GLU A 116 17.56 10.49 11.19
CA GLU A 116 16.70 10.74 12.35
C GLU A 116 16.88 12.18 12.86
N VAL A 117 15.86 12.65 13.54
CA VAL A 117 15.80 14.01 14.07
C VAL A 117 15.74 13.93 15.59
N ARG A 118 16.72 14.54 16.26
CA ARG A 118 16.82 14.55 17.71
C ARG A 118 16.96 15.99 18.23
N TYR A 119 16.33 16.26 19.37
CA TYR A 119 16.56 17.51 20.07
C TYR A 119 17.84 17.42 20.92
N ASP A 120 18.77 18.33 20.68
CA ASP A 120 19.99 18.48 21.45
C ASP A 120 19.78 19.56 22.54
N PRO A 121 19.67 19.17 23.82
CA PRO A 121 19.42 20.12 24.91
C PRO A 121 20.62 21.04 25.19
N GLU A 122 21.86 20.62 24.90
CA GLU A 122 23.06 21.43 25.12
C GLU A 122 23.13 22.57 24.10
N ARG A 123 22.76 22.28 22.87
CA ARG A 123 22.72 23.27 21.78
C ARG A 123 21.38 24.02 21.67
N GLY A 124 20.36 23.56 22.40
CA GLY A 124 19.01 24.12 22.39
C GLY A 124 18.34 24.07 21.01
N ARG A 125 18.70 23.10 20.16
CA ARG A 125 18.19 22.98 18.78
C ARG A 125 17.99 21.53 18.34
N VAL A 126 17.22 21.38 17.28
CA VAL A 126 17.05 20.11 16.57
C VAL A 126 18.27 19.83 15.71
N VAL A 127 18.81 18.62 15.80
CA VAL A 127 19.94 18.12 14.99
C VAL A 127 19.49 16.93 14.15
N TYR A 128 20.08 16.81 12.98
CA TYR A 128 19.88 15.69 12.06
C TYR A 128 21.07 14.75 12.19
N GLU A 129 20.79 13.47 12.42
CA GLU A 129 21.81 12.43 12.62
C GLU A 129 21.51 11.24 11.69
N PRO A 130 22.52 10.43 11.32
CA PRO A 130 22.28 9.15 10.68
C PRO A 130 21.40 8.28 11.58
N VAL A 131 20.49 7.50 10.98
CA VAL A 131 19.56 6.64 11.71
C VAL A 131 20.31 5.62 12.54
N SER A 132 20.00 5.56 13.84
CA SER A 132 20.50 4.57 14.80
C SER A 132 19.45 3.52 15.18
N ILE A 133 18.23 3.63 14.66
CA ILE A 133 17.09 2.76 14.99
C ILE A 133 17.32 1.36 14.41
N GLU A 134 17.39 0.34 15.28
CA GLU A 134 17.38 -1.05 14.85
C GLU A 134 15.97 -1.47 14.39
N PRO A 135 15.80 -1.95 13.14
CA PRO A 135 14.49 -2.40 12.66
C PRO A 135 14.06 -3.66 13.42
N ARG A 136 12.97 -3.57 14.16
CA ARG A 136 12.34 -4.74 14.77
C ARG A 136 11.51 -5.48 13.71
N VAL A 137 12.12 -6.43 13.04
CA VAL A 137 11.40 -7.34 12.13
C VAL A 137 10.83 -8.47 12.98
N GLY A 138 9.69 -8.21 13.62
CA GLY A 138 8.94 -9.22 14.35
C GLY A 138 7.63 -9.50 13.62
N VAL A 139 7.50 -10.67 13.03
CA VAL A 139 6.17 -11.18 12.69
C VAL A 139 5.59 -11.72 14.00
N PRO A 140 4.50 -11.15 14.55
CA PRO A 140 3.85 -11.72 15.72
C PRO A 140 3.36 -13.11 15.36
N ARG A 141 4.10 -14.14 15.76
CA ARG A 141 3.69 -15.52 15.65
C ARG A 141 2.72 -15.80 16.78
N VAL A 142 1.44 -15.67 16.52
CA VAL A 142 0.41 -16.15 17.43
C VAL A 142 0.39 -17.67 17.29
N VAL A 143 1.01 -18.36 18.24
CA VAL A 143 0.78 -19.80 18.42
C VAL A 143 -0.63 -19.92 18.99
N ARG A 144 -1.59 -20.28 18.16
CA ARG A 144 -2.91 -20.63 18.62
C ARG A 144 -2.86 -22.08 19.12
N ASP A 145 -2.92 -22.27 20.41
CA ASP A 145 -3.23 -23.56 21.04
C ASP A 145 -4.73 -23.87 20.86
N ASP A 146 -5.14 -23.96 19.60
CA ASP A 146 -6.51 -24.31 19.27
C ASP A 146 -6.62 -25.82 19.25
N SER A 147 -7.39 -26.40 20.17
CA SER A 147 -7.58 -27.84 20.33
C SER A 147 -8.01 -28.54 19.04
N ARG A 148 -8.59 -27.81 18.08
CA ARG A 148 -8.98 -28.35 16.76
C ARG A 148 -7.80 -28.77 15.90
N TYR A 149 -6.61 -28.19 16.11
CA TYR A 149 -5.38 -28.56 15.38
C TYR A 149 -4.57 -29.63 16.11
N LEU A 150 -4.74 -29.76 17.43
CA LEU A 150 -4.05 -30.78 18.23
C LEU A 150 -4.65 -32.16 18.01
N GLN A 151 -5.95 -32.28 17.72
CA GLN A 151 -6.62 -33.55 17.46
C GLN A 151 -6.10 -34.25 16.21
N GLY A 152 -5.79 -33.53 15.12
CA GLY A 152 -5.25 -34.09 13.90
C GLY A 152 -3.83 -34.63 14.07
N GLN A 153 -3.01 -34.02 14.91
CA GLN A 153 -1.64 -34.50 15.19
C GLN A 153 -1.63 -35.72 16.11
N ALA A 154 -2.61 -35.81 17.02
CA ALA A 154 -2.75 -36.99 17.90
C ALA A 154 -3.23 -38.24 17.12
N GLU A 155 -4.10 -38.07 16.13
CA GLU A 155 -4.53 -39.19 15.25
C GLU A 155 -3.44 -39.64 14.30
N GLU A 156 -2.60 -38.72 13.77
CA GLU A 156 -1.49 -39.05 12.92
C GLU A 156 -0.35 -39.76 13.69
N ALA A 157 -0.13 -39.39 14.95
CA ALA A 157 0.81 -40.02 15.85
C ALA A 157 0.34 -41.40 16.36
N ALA A 158 -0.96 -41.64 16.39
CA ALA A 158 -1.58 -42.90 16.82
C ALA A 158 -1.80 -43.90 15.68
N ALA A 159 -1.55 -43.52 14.42
CA ALA A 159 -1.64 -44.44 13.29
C ALA A 159 -0.56 -45.51 13.37
N PRO A 160 -0.88 -46.83 13.43
CA PRO A 160 0.11 -47.86 13.52
C PRO A 160 0.95 -47.87 12.25
N SER A 161 2.29 -47.77 12.43
CA SER A 161 3.28 -47.96 11.38
C SER A 161 2.99 -49.28 10.68
N LYS A 162 2.49 -49.24 9.46
CA LYS A 162 2.42 -50.42 8.59
C LYS A 162 3.84 -50.77 8.17
N ALA A 163 4.49 -51.57 9.03
CA ALA A 163 5.67 -52.33 8.63
C ALA A 163 5.18 -53.53 7.83
N GLY A 164 5.60 -53.61 6.61
CA GLY A 164 5.43 -54.71 5.73
C GLY A 164 6.59 -54.72 4.73
#